data_b4c70a0321cd0deb7fd28f80baea989c
#
_entry.id   b4c70a0321cd0deb7fd28f80baea989c
#
_cell.length_a   1.000
_cell.length_b   1.000
_cell.length_c   1.000
_cell.angle_alpha   90.00
_cell.angle_beta   90.00
_cell.angle_gamma   90.00
#
_symmetry.space_group_name_H-M   'P 1'
#
loop_
_entity.id
_entity.type
_entity.pdbx_description
1 polymer ?
#
loop_
_entity_poly.entity_id
_entity_poly.type
_entity_poly.pdbx_seq_one_letter_code
_entity_poly.pdbx_strand_id
1 'polypeptide(L)'
;MTVPNTPTGSPAGQDPFAAPPPYLPEPERKPREIAPEFRIGLLLVAVSLVLGVALGLLWLWLAPRVMFEVSDNRILYVDPEGEERIGADGMFALLGLGFGVLSALGTFLFTRTRGGGISTAVGLAVGGLAGSVLGWKLGMRLGPTSDLRAHALQVGNGHRFSGAIELGAHSALLVWPMSAMVVLLLLHAAFGKREQDPPPYWASPQWPAPPAHPAQSPFLPPTATPPAHPAPGTPGTSDTPGSSGTPGSDTPPQPPA
;
A
#
# COMPACT_ATOMS: atom_id res chain seq x y z
N MET A 1 11.82 20.80 62.09
CA MET A 1 11.29 19.60 61.45
C MET A 1 12.34 19.14 60.44
N THR A 2 13.13 18.16 60.83
CA THR A 2 14.23 17.63 59.98
C THR A 2 13.69 16.41 59.22
N VAL A 3 13.68 16.49 57.90
CA VAL A 3 13.31 15.41 57.00
C VAL A 3 14.47 14.40 56.97
N PRO A 4 14.26 13.11 57.21
CA PRO A 4 15.32 12.11 57.09
C PRO A 4 15.72 11.95 55.61
N ASN A 5 16.99 12.08 55.34
CA ASN A 5 17.60 11.87 54.03
C ASN A 5 17.69 10.35 53.80
N THR A 6 16.83 9.81 52.92
CA THR A 6 16.91 8.41 52.49
C THR A 6 18.09 8.28 51.55
N PRO A 7 19.07 7.41 51.76
CA PRO A 7 20.15 7.22 50.79
C PRO A 7 19.55 6.59 49.50
N THR A 8 19.59 7.34 48.46
CA THR A 8 19.31 6.86 47.09
C THR A 8 20.34 5.78 46.81
N GLY A 9 19.90 4.54 46.66
CA GLY A 9 20.75 3.43 46.26
C GLY A 9 21.47 3.79 44.96
N SER A 10 22.80 3.69 45.00
CA SER A 10 23.65 3.84 43.84
C SER A 10 23.11 2.93 42.71
N PRO A 11 22.97 3.41 41.46
CA PRO A 11 22.69 2.52 40.35
C PRO A 11 23.81 1.46 40.34
N ALA A 12 23.38 0.19 40.31
CA ALA A 12 24.28 -0.96 40.22
C ALA A 12 25.33 -0.66 39.14
N GLY A 13 26.59 -0.54 39.55
CA GLY A 13 27.65 -0.19 38.66
C GLY A 13 27.68 -1.15 37.49
N GLN A 14 27.57 -0.62 36.29
CA GLN A 14 27.90 -1.38 35.10
C GLN A 14 29.36 -1.76 35.25
N ASP A 15 29.65 -3.03 35.39
CA ASP A 15 30.97 -3.58 35.42
C ASP A 15 31.67 -3.20 34.09
N PRO A 16 32.68 -2.32 34.09
CA PRO A 16 33.34 -1.89 32.85
C PRO A 16 34.04 -3.05 32.11
N PHE A 17 34.14 -4.22 32.72
CA PHE A 17 34.71 -5.43 32.15
C PHE A 17 33.64 -6.47 31.80
N ALA A 18 32.37 -6.16 31.97
CA ALA A 18 31.32 -7.05 31.48
C ALA A 18 31.46 -7.24 29.99
N ALA A 19 31.60 -8.49 29.55
CA ALA A 19 31.67 -8.80 28.13
C ALA A 19 30.47 -8.20 27.40
N PRO A 20 30.69 -7.56 26.23
CA PRO A 20 29.57 -7.03 25.46
C PRO A 20 28.56 -8.17 25.21
N PRO A 21 27.27 -7.84 25.28
CA PRO A 21 26.24 -8.86 25.02
C PRO A 21 26.51 -9.53 23.68
N PRO A 22 26.35 -10.87 23.59
CA PRO A 22 26.57 -11.59 22.34
C PRO A 22 25.74 -10.91 21.24
N TYR A 23 26.41 -10.53 20.15
CA TYR A 23 25.73 -10.01 18.96
C TYR A 23 24.71 -11.05 18.52
N LEU A 24 23.44 -10.77 18.75
CA LEU A 24 22.38 -11.52 18.09
C LEU A 24 22.53 -11.26 16.60
N PRO A 25 22.64 -12.27 15.75
CA PRO A 25 22.67 -12.06 14.31
C PRO A 25 21.42 -11.26 13.97
N GLU A 26 21.61 -10.09 13.36
CA GLU A 26 20.52 -9.30 12.83
C GLU A 26 19.70 -10.22 11.90
N PRO A 27 18.36 -10.31 12.07
CA PRO A 27 17.58 -11.20 11.25
C PRO A 27 17.87 -10.88 9.79
N GLU A 28 18.43 -11.83 9.07
CA GLU A 28 18.75 -11.70 7.65
C GLU A 28 17.53 -11.15 6.95
N ARG A 29 17.58 -9.90 6.54
CA ARG A 29 16.56 -9.27 5.71
C ARG A 29 16.56 -10.07 4.41
N LYS A 30 15.57 -10.93 4.26
CA LYS A 30 15.38 -11.66 3.00
C LYS A 30 15.48 -10.66 1.86
N PRO A 31 16.30 -10.90 0.83
CA PRO A 31 16.41 -10.02 -0.31
C PRO A 31 14.99 -9.75 -0.81
N ARG A 32 14.61 -8.47 -0.87
CA ARG A 32 13.29 -8.08 -1.39
C ARG A 32 13.23 -8.53 -2.84
N GLU A 33 12.36 -9.48 -3.14
CA GLU A 33 12.16 -9.93 -4.51
C GLU A 33 11.59 -8.79 -5.34
N ILE A 34 12.46 -8.10 -6.08
CA ILE A 34 12.12 -6.95 -6.92
C ILE A 34 11.27 -7.38 -8.13
N ALA A 35 11.41 -8.64 -8.55
CA ALA A 35 10.75 -9.17 -9.74
C ALA A 35 9.21 -9.08 -9.73
N PRO A 36 8.48 -9.46 -8.65
CA PRO A 36 7.02 -9.34 -8.64
C PRO A 36 6.53 -7.90 -8.62
N GLU A 37 7.25 -7.00 -7.93
CA GLU A 37 6.88 -5.58 -7.86
C GLU A 37 7.04 -4.90 -9.23
N PHE A 38 8.10 -5.20 -9.96
CA PHE A 38 8.33 -4.67 -11.30
C PHE A 38 7.24 -5.10 -12.29
N ARG A 39 6.76 -6.35 -12.19
CA ARG A 39 5.66 -6.86 -13.04
C ARG A 39 4.37 -6.08 -12.80
N ILE A 40 4.05 -5.71 -11.56
CA ILE A 40 2.87 -4.91 -11.24
C ILE A 40 3.00 -3.52 -11.87
N GLY A 41 4.16 -2.86 -11.74
CA GLY A 41 4.41 -1.57 -12.36
C GLY A 41 4.24 -1.61 -13.89
N LEU A 42 4.82 -2.63 -14.54
CA LEU A 42 4.71 -2.82 -15.99
C LEU A 42 3.25 -3.08 -16.43
N LEU A 43 2.51 -3.87 -15.66
CA LEU A 43 1.08 -4.13 -15.91
C LEU A 43 0.29 -2.82 -15.85
N LEU A 44 0.54 -1.97 -14.86
CA LEU A 44 -0.12 -0.67 -14.74
C LEU A 44 0.18 0.25 -15.91
N VAL A 45 1.43 0.27 -16.39
CA VAL A 45 1.79 1.00 -17.62
C VAL A 45 1.02 0.47 -18.81
N ALA A 46 0.97 -0.85 -19.00
CA ALA A 46 0.25 -1.46 -20.12
C ALA A 46 -1.26 -1.15 -20.08
N VAL A 47 -1.90 -1.25 -18.91
CA VAL A 47 -3.31 -0.87 -18.74
C VAL A 47 -3.52 0.61 -19.00
N SER A 48 -2.62 1.48 -18.52
CA SER A 48 -2.71 2.92 -18.77
C SER A 48 -2.59 3.27 -20.25
N LEU A 49 -1.78 2.54 -21.03
CA LEU A 49 -1.71 2.72 -22.47
C LEU A 49 -3.02 2.37 -23.16
N VAL A 50 -3.68 1.28 -22.76
CA VAL A 50 -5.01 0.92 -23.27
C VAL A 50 -6.04 2.00 -22.93
N LEU A 51 -6.02 2.49 -21.68
CA LEU A 51 -6.88 3.61 -21.28
C LEU A 51 -6.54 4.90 -22.01
N GLY A 52 -5.27 5.12 -22.38
CA GLY A 52 -4.82 6.24 -23.19
C GLY A 52 -5.43 6.24 -24.59
N VAL A 53 -5.57 5.05 -25.20
CA VAL A 53 -6.31 4.92 -26.48
C VAL A 53 -7.77 5.35 -26.28
N ALA A 54 -8.43 4.87 -25.23
CA ALA A 54 -9.80 5.26 -24.91
C ALA A 54 -9.95 6.77 -24.68
N LEU A 55 -9.02 7.37 -23.94
CA LEU A 55 -8.97 8.83 -23.71
C LEU A 55 -8.87 9.58 -25.03
N GLY A 56 -7.95 9.18 -25.93
CA GLY A 56 -7.79 9.83 -27.21
C GLY A 56 -9.03 9.75 -28.10
N LEU A 57 -9.72 8.60 -28.13
CA LEU A 57 -10.96 8.42 -28.87
C LEU A 57 -12.10 9.24 -28.28
N LEU A 58 -12.25 9.27 -26.94
CA LEU A 58 -13.23 10.10 -26.26
C LEU A 58 -12.98 11.57 -26.51
N TRP A 59 -11.74 12.02 -26.43
CA TRP A 59 -11.38 13.39 -26.70
C TRP A 59 -11.72 13.77 -28.15
N LEU A 60 -11.39 12.91 -29.11
CA LEU A 60 -11.74 13.11 -30.52
C LEU A 60 -13.25 13.27 -30.74
N TRP A 61 -14.05 12.56 -29.95
CA TRP A 61 -15.52 12.57 -30.08
C TRP A 61 -16.18 13.73 -29.33
N LEU A 62 -15.68 14.09 -28.15
CA LEU A 62 -16.30 15.09 -27.26
C LEU A 62 -15.74 16.51 -27.43
N ALA A 63 -14.50 16.66 -27.92
CA ALA A 63 -13.87 17.96 -27.96
C ALA A 63 -14.57 18.88 -28.99
N PRO A 64 -14.86 20.12 -28.61
CA PRO A 64 -15.35 21.14 -29.54
C PRO A 64 -14.30 21.41 -30.62
N ARG A 65 -14.76 21.68 -31.82
CA ARG A 65 -13.89 21.89 -32.98
C ARG A 65 -14.08 23.29 -33.53
N VAL A 66 -12.95 23.93 -33.84
CA VAL A 66 -12.96 25.23 -34.50
C VAL A 66 -13.54 25.10 -35.92
N MET A 67 -14.52 25.91 -36.24
CA MET A 67 -15.14 25.96 -37.58
C MET A 67 -14.54 27.05 -38.42
N PHE A 68 -14.22 26.69 -39.66
CA PHE A 68 -13.70 27.61 -40.70
C PHE A 68 -14.68 27.71 -41.82
N GLU A 69 -14.68 28.86 -42.53
CA GLU A 69 -15.45 29.11 -43.72
C GLU A 69 -14.52 29.62 -44.82
N VAL A 70 -14.68 29.13 -46.04
CA VAL A 70 -13.95 29.61 -47.20
C VAL A 70 -14.77 30.73 -47.86
N SER A 71 -14.28 31.97 -47.81
CA SER A 71 -14.89 33.12 -48.44
C SER A 71 -13.83 33.87 -49.26
N ASP A 72 -14.12 34.17 -50.51
CA ASP A 72 -13.23 34.86 -51.42
C ASP A 72 -11.79 34.30 -51.48
N ASN A 73 -11.69 32.98 -51.54
CA ASN A 73 -10.42 32.25 -51.53
C ASN A 73 -9.57 32.49 -50.25
N ARG A 74 -10.23 32.95 -49.15
CA ARG A 74 -9.62 33.12 -47.82
C ARG A 74 -10.28 32.18 -46.85
N ILE A 75 -9.48 31.70 -45.88
CA ILE A 75 -9.98 30.88 -44.78
C ILE A 75 -10.26 31.85 -43.64
N LEU A 76 -11.52 31.96 -43.23
CA LEU A 76 -11.99 32.80 -42.12
C LEU A 76 -12.47 31.91 -40.97
N TYR A 77 -12.29 32.39 -39.74
CA TYR A 77 -12.95 31.81 -38.60
C TYR A 77 -14.45 32.12 -38.66
N VAL A 78 -15.28 31.13 -38.42
CA VAL A 78 -16.75 31.35 -38.32
C VAL A 78 -17.05 32.15 -37.06
N ASP A 79 -16.32 31.85 -35.96
CA ASP A 79 -16.35 32.59 -34.73
C ASP A 79 -14.92 32.95 -34.31
N PRO A 80 -14.44 34.19 -34.61
CA PRO A 80 -13.09 34.63 -34.24
C PRO A 80 -12.87 34.72 -32.71
N GLU A 81 -13.95 34.90 -31.92
CA GLU A 81 -13.91 34.99 -30.46
C GLU A 81 -14.27 33.67 -29.80
N GLY A 82 -14.49 32.62 -30.59
CA GLY A 82 -14.90 31.31 -30.12
C GLY A 82 -13.89 30.67 -29.17
N GLU A 83 -14.40 30.09 -28.11
CA GLU A 83 -13.60 29.43 -27.05
C GLU A 83 -13.36 27.94 -27.33
N GLU A 84 -13.63 27.46 -28.56
CA GLU A 84 -13.57 26.03 -28.89
C GLU A 84 -12.17 25.43 -28.64
N ARG A 85 -11.11 26.21 -28.85
CA ARG A 85 -9.72 25.78 -28.59
C ARG A 85 -9.49 25.57 -27.09
N ILE A 86 -9.93 26.53 -26.27
CA ILE A 86 -9.86 26.41 -24.80
C ILE A 86 -10.78 25.28 -24.31
N GLY A 87 -11.95 25.14 -24.93
CA GLY A 87 -12.88 24.04 -24.65
C GLY A 87 -12.30 22.66 -24.95
N ALA A 88 -11.53 22.54 -26.05
CA ALA A 88 -10.85 21.29 -26.37
C ALA A 88 -9.77 20.90 -25.35
N ASP A 89 -9.00 21.88 -24.87
CA ASP A 89 -8.00 21.71 -23.81
C ASP A 89 -8.67 21.34 -22.48
N GLY A 90 -9.74 22.06 -22.13
CA GLY A 90 -10.55 21.79 -20.94
C GLY A 90 -11.17 20.38 -20.95
N MET A 91 -11.69 19.95 -22.11
CA MET A 91 -12.24 18.61 -22.27
C MET A 91 -11.17 17.54 -22.09
N PHE A 92 -9.96 17.75 -22.64
CA PHE A 92 -8.85 16.82 -22.43
C PHE A 92 -8.46 16.73 -20.96
N ALA A 93 -8.40 17.86 -20.26
CA ALA A 93 -8.08 17.91 -18.84
C ALA A 93 -9.16 17.20 -17.99
N LEU A 94 -10.45 17.42 -18.28
CA LEU A 94 -11.55 16.74 -17.59
C LEU A 94 -11.52 15.23 -17.78
N LEU A 95 -11.28 14.78 -19.01
CA LEU A 95 -11.09 13.36 -19.30
C LEU A 95 -9.87 12.81 -18.57
N GLY A 96 -8.74 13.52 -18.62
CA GLY A 96 -7.52 13.15 -17.88
C GLY A 96 -7.75 13.01 -16.38
N LEU A 97 -8.52 13.93 -15.78
CA LEU A 97 -8.91 13.85 -14.36
C LEU A 97 -9.76 12.59 -14.10
N GLY A 98 -10.77 12.33 -14.91
CA GLY A 98 -11.63 11.15 -14.78
C GLY A 98 -10.84 9.84 -14.90
N PHE A 99 -9.98 9.71 -15.92
CA PHE A 99 -9.12 8.54 -16.09
C PHE A 99 -8.10 8.40 -14.96
N GLY A 100 -7.61 9.52 -14.41
CA GLY A 100 -6.74 9.53 -13.24
C GLY A 100 -7.41 8.95 -12.00
N VAL A 101 -8.64 9.40 -11.70
CA VAL A 101 -9.44 8.87 -10.59
C VAL A 101 -9.72 7.37 -10.78
N LEU A 102 -10.18 6.97 -11.97
CA LEU A 102 -10.50 5.57 -12.27
C LEU A 102 -9.28 4.66 -12.17
N SER A 103 -8.13 5.09 -12.72
CA SER A 103 -6.90 4.32 -12.66
C SER A 103 -6.35 4.20 -11.24
N ALA A 104 -6.44 5.26 -10.42
CA ALA A 104 -6.05 5.22 -9.01
C ALA A 104 -6.94 4.27 -8.21
N LEU A 105 -8.26 4.35 -8.40
CA LEU A 105 -9.22 3.47 -7.73
C LEU A 105 -8.98 2.00 -8.11
N GLY A 106 -8.85 1.71 -9.41
CA GLY A 106 -8.54 0.37 -9.91
C GLY A 106 -7.23 -0.16 -9.34
N THR A 107 -6.19 0.67 -9.32
CA THR A 107 -4.88 0.33 -8.75
C THR A 107 -4.99 0.04 -7.25
N PHE A 108 -5.68 0.89 -6.50
CA PHE A 108 -5.89 0.69 -5.06
C PHE A 108 -6.62 -0.63 -4.78
N LEU A 109 -7.74 -0.91 -5.47
CA LEU A 109 -8.48 -2.14 -5.29
C LEU A 109 -7.65 -3.38 -5.63
N PHE A 110 -6.85 -3.32 -6.69
CA PHE A 110 -5.98 -4.41 -7.11
C PHE A 110 -4.81 -4.66 -6.13
N THR A 111 -4.21 -3.59 -5.60
CA THR A 111 -3.04 -3.70 -4.73
C THR A 111 -3.37 -3.85 -3.25
N ARG A 112 -4.62 -3.58 -2.84
CA ARG A 112 -5.08 -3.68 -1.44
C ARG A 112 -4.79 -5.04 -0.81
N THR A 113 -4.89 -6.12 -1.58
CA THR A 113 -4.67 -7.51 -1.12
C THR A 113 -3.26 -8.01 -1.38
N ARG A 114 -2.58 -7.45 -2.40
CA ARG A 114 -1.26 -7.91 -2.86
C ARG A 114 -0.09 -7.09 -2.32
N GLY A 115 -0.37 -5.97 -1.65
CA GLY A 115 0.63 -5.01 -1.22
C GLY A 115 1.02 -4.06 -2.37
N GLY A 116 0.86 -2.74 -2.15
CA GLY A 116 1.32 -1.71 -3.08
C GLY A 116 2.70 -1.22 -2.66
N GLY A 117 3.72 -1.42 -3.48
CA GLY A 117 5.05 -0.86 -3.27
C GLY A 117 5.28 0.43 -4.07
N ILE A 118 6.49 0.95 -4.01
CA ILE A 118 6.94 2.13 -4.78
C ILE A 118 6.72 1.92 -6.29
N SER A 119 6.91 0.69 -6.78
CA SER A 119 6.68 0.31 -8.18
C SER A 119 5.26 0.55 -8.67
N THR A 120 4.27 0.44 -7.77
CA THR A 120 2.86 0.73 -8.09
C THR A 120 2.66 2.21 -8.35
N ALA A 121 3.18 3.08 -7.47
CA ALA A 121 3.08 4.53 -7.63
C ALA A 121 3.82 5.01 -8.88
N VAL A 122 5.05 4.54 -9.08
CA VAL A 122 5.85 4.87 -10.27
C VAL A 122 5.18 4.35 -11.54
N GLY A 123 4.69 3.10 -11.53
CA GLY A 123 3.97 2.51 -12.67
C GLY A 123 2.72 3.30 -13.05
N LEU A 124 1.95 3.76 -12.05
CA LEU A 124 0.75 4.57 -12.28
C LEU A 124 1.10 5.97 -12.81
N ALA A 125 2.14 6.63 -12.26
CA ALA A 125 2.56 7.96 -12.71
C ALA A 125 3.10 7.92 -14.14
N VAL A 126 4.03 7.00 -14.42
CA VAL A 126 4.63 6.83 -15.75
C VAL A 126 3.58 6.35 -16.74
N GLY A 127 2.73 5.39 -16.34
CA GLY A 127 1.64 4.89 -17.17
C GLY A 127 0.61 5.97 -17.50
N GLY A 128 0.20 6.78 -16.53
CA GLY A 128 -0.71 7.90 -16.73
C GLY A 128 -0.15 8.95 -17.69
N LEU A 129 1.14 9.30 -17.55
CA LEU A 129 1.80 10.23 -18.46
C LEU A 129 1.90 9.65 -19.88
N ALA A 130 2.35 8.40 -20.00
CA ALA A 130 2.46 7.73 -21.30
C ALA A 130 1.09 7.58 -21.97
N GLY A 131 0.04 7.23 -21.18
CA GLY A 131 -1.35 7.15 -21.65
C GLY A 131 -1.88 8.51 -22.14
N SER A 132 -1.62 9.60 -21.40
CA SER A 132 -1.99 10.96 -21.82
C SER A 132 -1.32 11.35 -23.14
N VAL A 133 -0.02 11.11 -23.26
CA VAL A 133 0.73 11.40 -24.49
C VAL A 133 0.21 10.56 -25.67
N LEU A 134 -0.07 9.28 -25.44
CA LEU A 134 -0.63 8.40 -26.45
C LEU A 134 -2.01 8.88 -26.89
N GLY A 135 -2.90 9.22 -25.93
CA GLY A 135 -4.23 9.74 -26.22
C GLY A 135 -4.20 11.04 -26.99
N TRP A 136 -3.34 11.98 -26.61
CA TRP A 136 -3.11 13.21 -27.36
C TRP A 136 -2.66 12.95 -28.79
N LYS A 137 -1.61 12.14 -28.98
CA LYS A 137 -1.07 11.83 -30.33
C LYS A 137 -2.11 11.11 -31.18
N LEU A 138 -2.87 10.18 -30.59
CA LEU A 138 -3.90 9.44 -31.28
C LEU A 138 -5.05 10.35 -31.71
N GLY A 139 -5.55 11.20 -30.81
CA GLY A 139 -6.62 12.16 -31.09
C GLY A 139 -6.24 13.11 -32.22
N MET A 140 -5.00 13.63 -32.22
CA MET A 140 -4.51 14.47 -33.31
C MET A 140 -4.39 13.72 -34.64
N ARG A 141 -3.94 12.46 -34.64
CA ARG A 141 -3.73 11.68 -35.87
C ARG A 141 -5.04 11.18 -36.50
N LEU A 142 -6.02 10.87 -35.68
CA LEU A 142 -7.33 10.40 -36.16
C LEU A 142 -8.31 11.55 -36.42
N GLY A 143 -7.95 12.77 -35.99
CA GLY A 143 -8.75 13.97 -36.23
C GLY A 143 -8.67 14.44 -37.69
N PRO A 144 -9.44 15.51 -38.03
CA PRO A 144 -9.35 16.17 -39.30
C PRO A 144 -7.92 16.65 -39.60
N THR A 145 -7.59 16.78 -40.89
CA THR A 145 -6.26 17.20 -41.30
C THR A 145 -5.92 18.59 -40.75
N SER A 146 -4.66 18.76 -40.34
CA SER A 146 -4.11 20.07 -39.97
C SER A 146 -3.81 20.97 -41.16
N ASP A 147 -3.81 20.42 -42.37
CA ASP A 147 -3.64 21.21 -43.59
C ASP A 147 -4.95 21.90 -44.01
N LEU A 148 -5.21 23.03 -43.37
CA LEU A 148 -6.40 23.85 -43.63
C LEU A 148 -6.51 24.29 -45.06
N ARG A 149 -5.36 24.52 -45.73
CA ARG A 149 -5.31 25.01 -47.11
C ARG A 149 -5.73 23.92 -48.11
N ALA A 150 -5.19 22.71 -47.94
CA ALA A 150 -5.57 21.59 -48.79
C ALA A 150 -7.06 21.24 -48.56
N HIS A 151 -7.56 21.32 -47.35
CA HIS A 151 -8.95 21.06 -47.04
C HIS A 151 -9.88 22.13 -47.62
N ALA A 152 -9.53 23.43 -47.50
CA ALA A 152 -10.29 24.53 -48.06
C ALA A 152 -10.41 24.43 -49.60
N LEU A 153 -9.34 23.98 -50.29
CA LEU A 153 -9.39 23.74 -51.74
C LEU A 153 -10.31 22.59 -52.12
N GLN A 154 -10.44 21.59 -51.30
CA GLN A 154 -11.35 20.45 -51.51
C GLN A 154 -12.81 20.83 -51.33
N VAL A 155 -13.08 21.62 -50.26
CA VAL A 155 -14.45 21.99 -49.89
C VAL A 155 -15.03 23.09 -50.79
N GLY A 156 -14.19 24.01 -51.27
CA GLY A 156 -14.58 25.09 -52.14
C GLY A 156 -15.18 26.30 -51.42
N ASN A 157 -15.40 27.37 -52.18
CA ASN A 157 -15.94 28.64 -51.67
C ASN A 157 -17.36 28.50 -51.13
N GLY A 158 -17.68 29.22 -50.04
CA GLY A 158 -18.99 29.25 -49.40
C GLY A 158 -19.30 28.06 -48.51
N HIS A 159 -18.34 27.16 -48.29
CA HIS A 159 -18.52 26.00 -47.45
C HIS A 159 -17.77 26.11 -46.13
N ARG A 160 -18.37 25.49 -45.08
CA ARG A 160 -17.79 25.40 -43.74
C ARG A 160 -17.14 24.05 -43.53
N PHE A 161 -16.02 24.04 -42.83
CA PHE A 161 -15.32 22.82 -42.45
C PHE A 161 -14.72 22.92 -41.06
N SER A 162 -14.55 21.78 -40.39
CA SER A 162 -13.95 21.70 -39.07
C SER A 162 -12.43 21.62 -39.17
N GLY A 163 -11.72 22.41 -38.34
CA GLY A 163 -10.28 22.33 -38.20
C GLY A 163 -9.82 21.10 -37.42
N ALA A 164 -8.50 20.90 -37.47
CA ALA A 164 -7.88 19.87 -36.62
C ALA A 164 -8.06 20.18 -35.14
N ILE A 165 -8.16 19.11 -34.35
CA ILE A 165 -8.12 19.24 -32.90
C ILE A 165 -6.67 19.38 -32.49
N GLU A 166 -6.36 20.45 -31.79
CA GLU A 166 -5.02 20.73 -31.27
C GLU A 166 -5.10 20.89 -29.75
N LEU A 167 -4.10 20.36 -29.05
CA LEU A 167 -3.92 20.60 -27.62
C LEU A 167 -2.97 21.79 -27.46
N GLY A 168 -3.51 22.96 -27.12
CA GLY A 168 -2.73 24.19 -26.86
C GLY A 168 -2.03 24.11 -25.50
N ALA A 169 -2.74 23.69 -24.48
CA ALA A 169 -2.22 23.57 -23.12
C ALA A 169 -1.57 22.20 -22.87
N HIS A 170 -0.31 22.02 -23.22
CA HIS A 170 0.41 20.77 -22.99
C HIS A 170 0.49 20.36 -21.50
N SER A 171 0.31 21.29 -20.57
CA SER A 171 0.18 21.01 -19.14
C SER A 171 -1.01 20.08 -18.81
N ALA A 172 -2.04 20.05 -19.66
CA ALA A 172 -3.18 19.14 -19.52
C ALA A 172 -2.76 17.65 -19.55
N LEU A 173 -1.62 17.32 -20.16
CA LEU A 173 -1.05 15.96 -20.14
C LEU A 173 -0.70 15.47 -18.73
N LEU A 174 -0.41 16.39 -17.82
CA LEU A 174 -0.06 16.09 -16.43
C LEU A 174 -1.29 15.88 -15.54
N VAL A 175 -2.48 16.26 -16.00
CA VAL A 175 -3.70 16.16 -15.17
C VAL A 175 -3.98 14.71 -14.78
N TRP A 176 -3.85 13.78 -15.71
CA TRP A 176 -4.06 12.35 -15.42
C TRP A 176 -3.08 11.81 -14.36
N PRO A 177 -1.74 11.84 -14.56
CA PRO A 177 -0.84 11.30 -13.55
C PRO A 177 -0.94 12.03 -12.21
N MET A 178 -1.16 13.35 -12.20
CA MET A 178 -1.31 14.13 -10.97
C MET A 178 -2.57 13.72 -10.19
N SER A 179 -3.72 13.68 -10.86
CA SER A 179 -4.98 13.25 -10.23
C SER A 179 -4.91 11.81 -9.73
N ALA A 180 -4.29 10.92 -10.51
CA ALA A 180 -4.08 9.53 -10.12
C ALA A 180 -3.23 9.42 -8.84
N MET A 181 -2.14 10.18 -8.75
CA MET A 181 -1.28 10.17 -7.56
C MET A 181 -1.98 10.75 -6.34
N VAL A 182 -2.69 11.87 -6.50
CA VAL A 182 -3.43 12.50 -5.39
C VAL A 182 -4.51 11.56 -4.87
N VAL A 183 -5.31 10.98 -5.77
CA VAL A 183 -6.38 10.05 -5.36
C VAL A 183 -5.81 8.79 -4.74
N LEU A 184 -4.72 8.22 -5.29
CA LEU A 184 -4.06 7.05 -4.71
C LEU A 184 -3.56 7.35 -3.29
N LEU A 185 -2.94 8.51 -3.08
CA LEU A 185 -2.48 8.97 -1.76
C LEU A 185 -3.65 9.07 -0.78
N LEU A 186 -4.75 9.73 -1.18
CA LEU A 186 -5.95 9.88 -0.36
C LEU A 186 -6.57 8.54 0.02
N LEU A 187 -6.63 7.59 -0.94
CA LEU A 187 -7.14 6.24 -0.67
C LEU A 187 -6.25 5.49 0.32
N HIS A 188 -4.93 5.62 0.23
CA HIS A 188 -4.02 5.00 1.19
C HIS A 188 -4.10 5.68 2.57
N ALA A 189 -4.25 6.99 2.61
CA ALA A 189 -4.42 7.73 3.87
C ALA A 189 -5.73 7.36 4.59
N ALA A 190 -6.82 7.18 3.82
CA ALA A 190 -8.14 6.89 4.38
C ALA A 190 -8.33 5.39 4.72
N PHE A 191 -7.82 4.49 3.89
CA PHE A 191 -8.08 3.05 3.97
C PHE A 191 -6.82 2.20 4.15
N GLY A 192 -5.63 2.82 4.23
CA GLY A 192 -4.37 2.13 4.51
C GLY A 192 -4.40 1.48 5.89
N LYS A 193 -3.76 0.32 6.02
CA LYS A 193 -3.54 -0.28 7.34
C LYS A 193 -2.63 0.65 8.13
N ARG A 194 -3.06 1.07 9.32
CA ARG A 194 -2.18 1.78 10.24
C ARG A 194 -1.04 0.84 10.61
N GLU A 195 0.17 1.28 10.35
CA GLU A 195 1.36 0.61 10.87
C GLU A 195 1.30 0.71 12.40
N GLN A 196 1.54 -0.40 13.08
CA GLN A 196 1.61 -0.37 14.54
C GLN A 196 2.77 0.55 14.91
N ASP A 197 2.52 1.50 15.81
CA ASP A 197 3.56 2.36 16.32
C ASP A 197 4.72 1.48 16.82
N PRO A 198 5.96 1.75 16.42
CA PRO A 198 7.09 1.03 16.98
C PRO A 198 7.04 1.13 18.51
N PRO A 199 7.35 0.07 19.23
CA PRO A 199 7.35 0.12 20.69
C PRO A 199 8.21 1.30 21.12
N PRO A 200 7.76 2.10 22.10
CA PRO A 200 8.51 3.27 22.55
C PRO A 200 9.93 2.86 22.88
N TYR A 201 10.93 3.66 22.49
CA TYR A 201 12.36 3.38 22.68
C TYR A 201 12.76 3.05 24.13
N TRP A 202 11.91 3.44 25.07
CA TRP A 202 12.08 3.14 26.50
C TRP A 202 11.42 1.82 26.92
N ALA A 203 10.64 1.17 26.05
CA ALA A 203 10.13 -0.17 26.33
C ALA A 203 11.33 -1.12 26.28
N SER A 204 11.71 -1.63 27.41
CA SER A 204 12.78 -2.62 27.53
C SER A 204 12.55 -3.74 26.53
N PRO A 205 13.59 -4.17 25.77
CA PRO A 205 13.48 -5.36 24.96
C PRO A 205 12.98 -6.50 25.84
N GLN A 206 11.83 -7.06 25.49
CA GLN A 206 11.39 -8.29 26.17
C GLN A 206 12.34 -9.39 25.69
N TRP A 207 13.42 -9.55 26.40
CA TRP A 207 14.28 -10.71 26.26
C TRP A 207 13.42 -11.94 26.51
N PRO A 208 13.46 -12.96 25.64
CA PRO A 208 12.90 -14.25 25.99
C PRO A 208 13.48 -14.62 27.38
N ALA A 209 12.63 -14.84 28.35
CA ALA A 209 13.10 -15.29 29.65
C ALA A 209 14.03 -16.50 29.40
N PRO A 210 15.25 -16.52 29.98
CA PRO A 210 16.10 -17.68 29.81
C PRO A 210 15.29 -18.92 30.22
N PRO A 211 15.44 -20.05 29.51
CA PRO A 211 14.72 -21.25 29.85
C PRO A 211 14.91 -21.51 31.34
N ALA A 212 13.80 -21.64 32.03
CA ALA A 212 13.83 -21.91 33.49
C ALA A 212 14.76 -23.10 33.71
N HIS A 213 15.95 -22.85 34.20
CA HIS A 213 16.80 -23.94 34.67
C HIS A 213 15.98 -24.71 35.68
N PRO A 214 15.86 -26.04 35.56
CA PRO A 214 15.21 -26.81 36.62
C PRO A 214 15.87 -26.40 37.94
N ALA A 215 15.04 -25.94 38.86
CA ALA A 215 15.51 -25.49 40.16
C ALA A 215 16.42 -26.58 40.73
N GLN A 216 17.73 -26.28 40.78
CA GLN A 216 18.66 -27.11 41.52
C GLN A 216 18.11 -27.11 42.93
N SER A 217 17.63 -28.25 43.35
CA SER A 217 17.16 -28.47 44.72
C SER A 217 18.22 -27.92 45.65
N PRO A 218 17.85 -27.09 46.65
CA PRO A 218 18.83 -26.64 47.64
C PRO A 218 19.51 -27.87 48.23
N PHE A 219 20.83 -27.85 48.21
CA PHE A 219 21.66 -28.89 48.81
C PHE A 219 21.19 -29.06 50.25
N LEU A 220 20.41 -30.10 50.50
CA LEU A 220 20.08 -30.51 51.88
C LEU A 220 21.40 -30.97 52.53
N PRO A 221 21.85 -30.35 53.60
CA PRO A 221 23.04 -30.86 54.31
C PRO A 221 22.74 -32.31 54.74
N PRO A 222 23.75 -33.20 54.74
CA PRO A 222 23.57 -34.58 55.13
C PRO A 222 23.02 -34.64 56.54
N THR A 223 21.79 -35.18 56.67
CA THR A 223 21.16 -35.42 57.97
C THR A 223 22.01 -36.46 58.68
N ALA A 224 22.59 -36.08 59.80
CA ALA A 224 23.29 -36.98 60.71
C ALA A 224 22.35 -38.09 61.16
N THR A 225 22.78 -39.33 60.89
CA THR A 225 22.04 -40.55 61.30
C THR A 225 22.02 -40.63 62.78
N PRO A 226 20.92 -40.68 63.48
CA PRO A 226 20.84 -41.04 64.92
C PRO A 226 21.13 -42.51 65.14
N PRO A 227 21.79 -42.91 66.20
CA PRO A 227 22.15 -44.29 66.49
C PRO A 227 20.90 -45.16 66.79
N ALA A 228 20.96 -46.38 66.27
CA ALA A 228 19.94 -47.41 66.44
C ALA A 228 19.61 -47.76 67.85
N HIS A 229 18.31 -47.79 68.16
CA HIS A 229 17.80 -48.42 69.36
C HIS A 229 17.06 -49.72 68.98
N PRO A 230 17.19 -50.83 69.75
CA PRO A 230 16.68 -52.10 69.34
C PRO A 230 15.19 -52.27 69.66
N ALA A 231 14.58 -53.03 68.78
CA ALA A 231 13.18 -53.44 68.86
C ALA A 231 12.80 -54.32 70.06
N PRO A 232 11.55 -54.34 70.47
CA PRO A 232 10.87 -55.61 70.59
C PRO A 232 9.41 -55.61 70.10
N GLY A 233 8.99 -56.75 69.57
CA GLY A 233 7.74 -57.42 69.73
C GLY A 233 6.55 -57.15 68.83
N THR A 234 6.38 -58.04 67.85
CA THR A 234 5.06 -58.42 67.31
C THR A 234 4.20 -59.07 68.34
N PRO A 235 2.79 -59.13 68.29
CA PRO A 235 2.05 -59.70 67.15
C PRO A 235 0.61 -59.15 66.94
N GLY A 236 -0.06 -59.62 65.90
CA GLY A 236 -1.53 -59.81 65.90
C GLY A 236 -2.30 -59.20 64.75
N THR A 237 -2.44 -60.04 63.74
CA THR A 237 -3.65 -60.40 62.96
C THR A 237 -4.87 -59.49 62.95
N SER A 238 -5.39 -59.36 61.81
CA SER A 238 -6.71 -59.69 61.22
C SER A 238 -7.43 -58.57 60.49
N ASP A 239 -7.77 -58.92 59.34
CA ASP A 239 -9.01 -58.96 58.55
C ASP A 239 -9.38 -57.82 57.61
N THR A 240 -9.41 -58.26 56.39
CA THR A 240 -10.20 -57.81 55.23
C THR A 240 -11.72 -57.90 55.56
N PRO A 241 -12.70 -57.36 54.80
CA PRO A 241 -12.75 -56.97 53.40
C PRO A 241 -13.73 -55.84 53.02
N GLY A 242 -13.77 -55.49 51.74
CA GLY A 242 -15.04 -55.12 51.08
C GLY A 242 -15.13 -53.77 50.44
N SER A 243 -15.12 -53.80 49.15
CA SER A 243 -16.18 -53.62 48.17
C SER A 243 -16.45 -52.22 47.64
N SER A 244 -16.15 -52.13 46.30
CA SER A 244 -17.00 -51.61 45.22
C SER A 244 -17.43 -50.15 45.15
N GLY A 245 -17.23 -49.58 43.96
CA GLY A 245 -18.05 -48.47 43.48
C GLY A 245 -17.43 -47.53 42.50
N THR A 246 -17.35 -47.91 41.21
CA THR A 246 -17.40 -47.02 40.06
C THR A 246 -18.89 -46.82 39.74
N PRO A 247 -19.35 -45.81 38.91
CA PRO A 247 -18.76 -44.87 37.99
C PRO A 247 -19.39 -43.45 38.01
N GLY A 248 -18.92 -42.55 37.17
CA GLY A 248 -19.64 -41.31 36.91
C GLY A 248 -18.85 -40.37 35.96
N SER A 249 -19.10 -40.53 34.69
CA SER A 249 -18.80 -39.61 33.63
C SER A 249 -19.58 -38.29 33.80
N ASP A 250 -18.93 -37.16 33.63
CA ASP A 250 -19.63 -35.95 33.19
C ASP A 250 -18.71 -35.04 32.36
N THR A 251 -19.11 -34.90 31.13
CA THR A 251 -18.61 -34.01 30.07
C THR A 251 -19.23 -32.63 30.26
N PRO A 252 -18.51 -31.52 30.16
CA PRO A 252 -19.10 -30.20 30.03
C PRO A 252 -19.28 -29.77 28.56
N PRO A 253 -20.29 -28.94 28.23
CA PRO A 253 -20.73 -28.63 26.87
C PRO A 253 -19.97 -27.47 26.21
N GLN A 254 -19.86 -27.54 24.88
CA GLN A 254 -19.43 -26.47 23.98
C GLN A 254 -20.53 -25.40 23.86
N PRO A 255 -20.16 -24.08 23.62
CA PRO A 255 -21.09 -23.07 23.16
C PRO A 255 -21.14 -22.97 21.65
N PRO A 256 -22.26 -22.50 21.06
CA PRO A 256 -22.49 -22.48 19.61
C PRO A 256 -22.03 -21.21 18.91
N ALA A 257 -21.80 -21.37 17.58
CA ALA A 257 -21.78 -20.51 16.41
C ALA A 257 -21.22 -19.09 16.51
#